data_e2995fda65e0d37d8cb5db0db6a7322d
#
_entry.id   e2995fda65e0d37d8cb5db0db6a7322d
#
_cell.length_a   1.000
_cell.length_b   1.000
_cell.length_c   1.000
_cell.angle_alpha   90.00
_cell.angle_beta   90.00
_cell.angle_gamma   90.00
#
_symmetry.space_group_name_H-M   'P 1'
#
loop_
_entity.id
_entity.type
_entity.pdbx_description
1 polymer ?
#
loop_
_entity_poly.entity_id
_entity_poly.type
_entity_poly.pdbx_seq_one_letter_code
_entity_poly.pdbx_strand_id
1 'polypeptide(L)' 'MFYRIGICDDEYSICKEISQYVNNYFAECEDYADVYMWESGDSLIKDLEGGTVLDILFLD' A
#
# COMPACT_ATOMS: atom_id res chain seq x y z
N MET A 1 3.76 -8.76 -13.85
CA MET A 1 4.29 -7.45 -13.50
C MET A 1 4.34 -7.28 -11.98
N PHE A 2 5.17 -6.41 -11.52
CA PHE A 2 5.39 -6.15 -10.10
C PHE A 2 4.98 -4.72 -9.77
N TYR A 3 4.14 -4.56 -8.75
CA TYR A 3 3.62 -3.25 -8.35
C TYR A 3 3.95 -2.97 -6.91
N ARG A 4 4.23 -1.72 -6.59
CA ARG A 4 4.41 -1.25 -5.22
C ARG A 4 3.19 -0.42 -4.84
N ILE A 5 2.49 -0.88 -3.82
CA ILE A 5 1.20 -0.31 -3.43
C ILE A 5 1.28 0.18 -2.00
N GLY A 6 0.92 1.44 -1.79
CA GLY A 6 0.87 2.03 -0.47
C GLY A 6 -0.55 2.19 0.02
N ILE A 7 -0.74 1.97 1.31
CA ILE A 7 -2.03 2.19 1.98
C ILE A 7 -1.75 3.04 3.21
N CYS A 8 -2.43 4.17 3.33
CA CYS A 8 -2.27 5.07 4.46
C CYS A 8 -3.63 5.32 5.12
N ASP A 9 -3.78 4.85 6.34
CA ASP A 9 -5.00 5.02 7.13
C ASP A 9 -4.63 4.89 8.61
N ASP A 10 -5.26 5.70 9.46
CA ASP A 10 -5.02 5.65 10.89
C ASP A 10 -5.62 4.41 11.57
N GLU A 11 -6.49 3.69 10.88
CA GLU A 11 -7.06 2.42 11.38
C GLU A 11 -6.35 1.23 10.72
N TYR A 12 -5.57 0.50 11.51
CA TYR A 12 -4.83 -0.65 11.00
C TYR A 12 -5.74 -1.71 10.37
N SER A 13 -6.92 -1.91 10.95
CA SER A 13 -7.89 -2.89 10.42
C SER A 13 -8.32 -2.58 8.99
N ILE A 14 -8.45 -1.29 8.66
CA ILE A 14 -8.77 -0.85 7.31
C ILE A 14 -7.61 -1.12 6.36
N CYS A 15 -6.39 -0.80 6.78
CA CYS A 15 -5.20 -1.09 5.99
C CYS A 15 -5.09 -2.58 5.67
N LYS A 16 -5.33 -3.42 6.66
CA LYS A 16 -5.26 -4.87 6.51
C LYS A 16 -6.31 -5.39 5.54
N GLU A 17 -7.53 -4.87 5.64
CA GLU A 17 -8.62 -5.25 4.75
C GLU A 17 -8.33 -4.88 3.29
N ILE A 18 -7.89 -3.66 3.06
CA ILE A 18 -7.51 -3.20 1.72
C ILE A 18 -6.35 -4.04 1.17
N SER A 19 -5.37 -4.34 2.02
CA SER A 19 -4.23 -5.18 1.63
C SER A 19 -4.68 -6.56 1.14
N GLN A 20 -5.65 -7.17 1.80
CA GLN A 20 -6.19 -8.46 1.39
C GLN A 20 -6.87 -8.38 0.03
N TYR A 21 -7.69 -7.35 -0.21
CA TYR A 21 -8.32 -7.15 -1.51
C TYR A 21 -7.29 -6.96 -2.62
N VAL A 22 -6.27 -6.15 -2.36
CA VAL A 22 -5.19 -5.91 -3.32
C VAL A 22 -4.46 -7.20 -3.66
N ASN A 23 -4.06 -7.96 -2.66
CA ASN A 23 -3.34 -9.21 -2.88
C ASN A 23 -4.18 -10.21 -3.67
N ASN A 24 -5.47 -10.33 -3.37
CA ASN A 24 -6.37 -11.22 -4.09
C ASN A 24 -6.52 -10.80 -5.54
N TYR A 25 -6.69 -9.50 -5.78
CA TYR A 25 -6.84 -8.97 -7.14
C TYR A 25 -5.60 -9.26 -7.98
N PHE A 26 -4.41 -8.96 -7.47
CA PHE A 26 -3.18 -9.18 -8.23
C PHE A 26 -2.87 -10.66 -8.43
N ALA A 27 -3.24 -11.50 -7.47
CA ALA A 27 -3.09 -12.95 -7.63
C ALA A 27 -3.96 -13.47 -8.79
N GLU A 28 -5.19 -12.96 -8.92
CA GLU A 28 -6.07 -13.34 -10.03
C GLU A 28 -5.53 -12.88 -11.38
N CYS A 29 -4.80 -11.78 -11.41
CA CYS A 29 -4.20 -11.23 -12.63
C CYS A 29 -2.83 -11.86 -12.94
N GLU A 30 -2.37 -12.78 -12.11
CA GLU A 30 -1.03 -13.38 -12.21
C GLU A 30 0.09 -12.35 -12.07
N ASP A 31 -0.17 -11.25 -11.37
CA ASP A 31 0.79 -10.20 -11.06
C ASP A 31 1.21 -10.27 -9.59
N TYR A 32 2.21 -9.50 -9.23
CA TYR A 32 2.73 -9.43 -7.88
C TYR A 32 2.57 -8.02 -7.33
N ALA A 33 2.27 -7.92 -6.03
CA ALA A 33 2.17 -6.64 -5.35
C ALA A 33 2.96 -6.67 -4.06
N ASP A 34 3.78 -5.62 -3.85
CA ASP A 34 4.36 -5.32 -2.54
C ASP A 34 3.46 -4.26 -1.89
N VAL A 35 2.93 -4.57 -0.73
CA VAL A 35 2.02 -3.68 -0.04
C VAL A 35 2.69 -3.08 1.16
N TYR A 36 2.72 -1.75 1.22
CA TYR A 36 3.25 -0.99 2.33
C TYR A 36 2.10 -0.29 3.06
N MET A 37 2.13 -0.26 4.38
CA MET A 37 1.07 0.34 5.17
C MET A 37 1.65 1.40 6.09
N TRP A 38 0.97 2.55 6.18
CA TRP A 38 1.33 3.64 7.09
C TRP A 38 0.11 4.02 7.92
N GLU A 39 0.34 4.33 9.17
CA GLU A 39 -0.73 4.75 10.10
C GLU A 39 -0.96 6.26 10.07
N SER A 40 -0.04 7.02 9.52
CA SER A 40 -0.15 8.48 9.46
C SER A 40 0.44 9.03 8.17
N GLY A 41 -0.06 10.20 7.77
CA GLY A 41 0.49 10.92 6.62
C GLY A 41 1.93 11.35 6.84
N ASP A 42 2.30 11.69 8.07
CA ASP A 42 3.67 12.10 8.38
C ASP A 42 4.67 10.96 8.14
N SER A 43 4.33 9.74 8.57
CA SER A 43 5.18 8.57 8.31
C SER A 43 5.29 8.26 6.82
N LEU A 44 4.19 8.39 6.09
CA LEU A 44 4.17 8.19 4.64
C LEU A 44 5.08 9.19 3.95
N ILE A 45 4.94 10.47 4.26
CA ILE A 45 5.75 11.53 3.65
C ILE A 45 7.23 11.30 3.93
N LYS A 46 7.57 10.93 5.16
CA LYS A 46 8.96 10.68 5.55
C LYS A 46 9.57 9.57 4.71
N ASP A 47 8.83 8.49 4.50
CA ASP A 47 9.33 7.36 3.70
C ASP A 47 9.45 7.72 2.23
N LEU A 48 8.50 8.49 1.70
CA LEU A 48 8.58 8.96 0.31
C LEU A 48 9.77 9.88 0.10
N GLU A 49 10.06 10.76 1.06
CA GLU A 49 11.25 11.63 1.02
C GLU A 49 12.53 10.81 1.10
N GLY A 50 12.48 9.66 1.77
CA GLY A 50 13.61 8.74 1.90
C GLY A 50 13.86 7.88 0.66
N GLY A 51 13.03 8.00 -0.37
CA GLY A 51 13.24 7.30 -1.63
C GLY A 51 12.28 6.14 -1.93
N THR A 52 11.29 5.92 -1.07
CA THR A 52 10.26 4.91 -1.34
C THR A 52 9.46 5.29 -2.58
N VAL A 53 9.31 4.36 -3.51
CA VAL A 53 8.58 4.58 -4.75
C VAL A 53 7.31 3.73 -4.74
N LEU A 54 6.19 4.34 -5.07
CA LEU A 54 4.88 3.68 -5.13
C LEU A 54 4.27 3.83 -6.53
N ASP A 55 3.63 2.78 -7.00
CA ASP A 55 2.84 2.82 -8.24
C ASP A 55 1.40 3.27 -7.96
N ILE A 56 0.85 2.81 -6.84
CA ILE A 56 -0.52 3.14 -6.44
C ILE A 56 -0.52 3.48 -4.95
N LEU A 57 -1.31 4.47 -4.57
CA LEU A 57 -1.45 4.87 -3.18
C LEU A 57 -2.92 5.06 -2.82
N PHE A 58 -3.36 4.32 -1.80
CA PHE A 58 -4.69 4.50 -1.20
C PHE A 58 -4.56 5.41 0.02
N LEU A 59 -5.25 6.53 -0.01
CA LEU A 59 -5.26 7.52 1.07
C LEU A 59 -6.65 7.63 1.65
N ASP A 60 -6.72 7.75 2.97
CA ASP A 60 -7.95 8.09 3.66
C ASP A 60 -7.78 9.39 4.44
#